data_7f39ff14bccf29a1cf111a7a594fa17d
#
_entry.id   7f39ff14bccf29a1cf111a7a594fa17d
#
_cell.length_a   1.000
_cell.length_b   1.000
_cell.length_c   1.000
_cell.angle_alpha   90.00
_cell.angle_beta   90.00
_cell.angle_gamma   90.00
#
_symmetry.space_group_name_H-M   'P 1'
#
loop_
_entity.id
_entity.type
_entity.pdbx_description
1 polymer ?
#
loop_
_entity_poly.entity_id
_entity_poly.type
_entity_poly.pdbx_seq_one_letter_code
_entity_poly.pdbx_strand_id
1 'polypeptide(L)'
;MRQGKVFIESTFAGIISETPSGFTFKYSNDYLHQENAMPISLTLPLQEEPFHNKTLFSFFDGLIPEGWLLNIAERNWKINRRDRMGLLLTCCKDCIGNVSVEPIEQEER
;
A
#
# COMPACT_ATOMS: atom_id res chain seq x y z
N MET A 1 4.36 5.35 13.20
CA MET A 1 3.30 4.99 12.26
C MET A 1 3.88 4.92 10.86
N ARG A 2 3.73 3.77 10.23
CA ARG A 2 4.32 3.59 8.89
C ARG A 2 3.31 3.96 7.82
N GLN A 3 3.81 4.54 6.73
CA GLN A 3 2.96 4.98 5.63
C GLN A 3 3.63 4.63 4.30
N GLY A 4 2.80 4.52 3.27
CA GLY A 4 3.30 4.28 1.93
C GLY A 4 2.54 5.09 0.90
N LYS A 5 3.25 5.53 -0.13
CA LYS A 5 2.63 6.19 -1.27
C LYS A 5 2.17 5.12 -2.25
N VAL A 6 0.94 5.25 -2.69
CA VAL A 6 0.34 4.29 -3.63
C VAL A 6 0.30 4.94 -5.01
N PHE A 7 0.80 4.22 -6.01
CA PHE A 7 0.87 4.71 -7.38
C PHE A 7 0.09 3.79 -8.30
N ILE A 8 -0.55 4.37 -9.29
CA ILE A 8 -1.11 3.63 -10.41
C ILE A 8 -0.33 4.05 -11.65
N GLU A 9 0.45 3.12 -12.22
CA GLU A 9 1.23 3.39 -13.43
C GLU A 9 2.02 4.69 -13.30
N SER A 10 2.73 4.84 -12.20
CA SER A 10 3.57 6.00 -11.90
C SER A 10 2.82 7.26 -11.51
N THR A 11 1.49 7.22 -11.43
CA THR A 11 0.70 8.34 -10.97
C THR A 11 0.38 8.19 -9.49
N PHE A 12 0.72 9.19 -8.70
CA PHE A 12 0.44 9.15 -7.27
C PHE A 12 -1.07 9.16 -7.05
N ALA A 13 -1.56 8.15 -6.33
CA ALA A 13 -3.00 7.97 -6.15
C ALA A 13 -3.45 8.19 -4.71
N GLY A 14 -2.61 7.90 -3.73
CA GLY A 14 -3.03 8.05 -2.35
C GLY A 14 -2.01 7.50 -1.38
N ILE A 15 -2.42 7.42 -0.11
CA ILE A 15 -1.53 7.02 0.97
C ILE A 15 -2.18 5.93 1.79
N ILE A 16 -1.44 4.84 1.99
CA ILE A 16 -1.81 3.77 2.91
C ILE A 16 -1.06 4.00 4.21
N SER A 17 -1.77 3.93 5.33
CA SER A 17 -1.18 4.22 6.64
C SER A 17 -1.50 3.12 7.63
N GLU A 18 -0.54 2.84 8.49
CA GLU A 18 -0.74 1.97 9.64
C GLU A 18 -1.04 2.84 10.85
N THR A 19 -2.11 2.51 11.57
CA THR A 19 -2.52 3.28 12.74
C THR A 19 -2.58 2.38 13.96
N PRO A 20 -2.67 2.94 15.17
CA PRO A 20 -2.79 2.07 16.35
C PRO A 20 -4.01 1.16 16.34
N SER A 21 -5.07 1.54 15.62
CA SER A 21 -6.29 0.74 15.57
C SER A 21 -6.45 -0.03 14.27
N GLY A 22 -5.47 0.02 13.37
CA GLY A 22 -5.58 -0.72 12.12
C GLY A 22 -4.90 -0.01 10.98
N PHE A 23 -5.62 0.13 9.87
CA PHE A 23 -5.06 0.71 8.64
C PHE A 23 -6.04 1.68 8.03
N THR A 24 -5.50 2.68 7.33
CA THR A 24 -6.33 3.61 6.56
C THR A 24 -5.75 3.77 5.17
N PHE A 25 -6.60 4.04 4.22
CA PHE A 25 -6.18 4.43 2.87
C PHE A 25 -7.00 5.63 2.44
N LYS A 26 -6.31 6.64 1.94
CA LYS A 26 -6.97 7.86 1.48
C LYS A 26 -6.43 8.24 0.12
N TYR A 27 -7.33 8.45 -0.83
CA TYR A 27 -6.94 8.93 -2.16
C TYR A 27 -6.42 10.36 -2.07
N SER A 28 -5.45 10.67 -2.93
CA SER A 28 -4.98 12.03 -3.09
C SER A 28 -6.08 12.89 -3.70
N ASN A 29 -6.27 14.12 -3.18
CA ASN A 29 -7.24 15.03 -3.76
C ASN A 29 -6.92 15.34 -5.22
N ASP A 30 -5.64 15.52 -5.53
CA ASP A 30 -5.23 15.78 -6.91
C ASP A 30 -5.60 14.61 -7.81
N TYR A 31 -5.40 13.39 -7.32
CA TYR A 31 -5.76 12.21 -8.10
C TYR A 31 -7.26 12.14 -8.35
N LEU A 32 -8.04 12.45 -7.32
CA LEU A 32 -9.50 12.38 -7.44
C LEU A 32 -10.05 13.36 -8.46
N HIS A 33 -9.33 14.45 -8.71
CA HIS A 33 -9.77 15.48 -9.64
C HIS A 33 -9.30 15.26 -11.06
N GLN A 34 -8.53 14.19 -11.31
CA GLN A 34 -8.07 13.89 -12.65
C GLN A 34 -9.20 13.30 -13.47
N GLU A 35 -9.26 13.67 -14.73
CA GLU A 35 -10.31 13.19 -15.62
C GLU A 35 -10.34 11.68 -15.73
N ASN A 36 -9.18 11.08 -15.74
CA ASN A 36 -9.06 9.64 -15.96
C ASN A 36 -8.82 8.87 -14.67
N ALA A 37 -9.20 9.46 -13.54
CA ALA A 37 -9.01 8.79 -12.26
C ALA A 37 -9.80 7.49 -12.23
N MET A 38 -9.14 6.44 -11.75
CA MET A 38 -9.76 5.12 -11.61
C MET A 38 -9.50 4.61 -10.22
N PRO A 39 -10.46 3.84 -9.65
CA PRO A 39 -10.21 3.23 -8.34
C PRO A 39 -9.07 2.22 -8.46
N ILE A 40 -8.27 2.10 -7.39
CA ILE A 40 -7.21 1.12 -7.40
C ILE A 40 -7.77 -0.29 -7.28
N SER A 41 -9.01 -0.42 -6.81
CA SER A 41 -9.67 -1.71 -6.65
C SER A 41 -11.16 -1.48 -6.60
N LEU A 42 -11.93 -2.49 -6.98
CA LEU A 42 -13.38 -2.43 -6.87
C LEU A 42 -13.83 -2.26 -5.44
N THR A 43 -13.02 -2.71 -4.48
CA THR A 43 -13.38 -2.59 -3.07
C THR A 43 -12.94 -1.25 -2.46
N LEU A 44 -12.24 -0.43 -3.23
CA LEU A 44 -11.76 0.87 -2.76
C LEU A 44 -12.15 1.94 -3.80
N PRO A 45 -13.45 2.24 -3.90
CA PRO A 45 -13.90 3.22 -4.90
C PRO A 45 -13.37 4.61 -4.60
N LEU A 46 -13.42 5.47 -5.60
CA LEU A 46 -12.95 6.84 -5.45
C LEU A 46 -13.84 7.58 -4.47
N GLN A 47 -13.23 8.16 -3.44
CA GLN A 47 -13.95 8.99 -2.47
C GLN A 47 -12.95 9.84 -1.70
N GLU A 48 -13.44 10.94 -1.15
CA GLU A 48 -12.57 11.84 -0.40
C GLU A 48 -12.29 11.33 1.01
N GLU A 49 -13.24 10.65 1.62
CA GLU A 49 -13.06 10.14 2.97
C GLU A 49 -12.09 8.97 2.98
N PRO A 50 -11.29 8.83 4.03
CA PRO A 50 -10.41 7.68 4.12
C PRO A 50 -11.18 6.39 4.40
N PHE A 51 -10.61 5.30 3.93
CA PHE A 51 -11.09 3.97 4.28
C PHE A 51 -10.38 3.48 5.54
N HIS A 52 -11.08 2.68 6.33
CA HIS A 52 -10.54 2.11 7.56
C HIS A 52 -10.74 0.60 7.57
N ASN A 53 -9.77 -0.11 8.15
CA ASN A 53 -9.91 -1.53 8.37
C ASN A 53 -9.00 -1.94 9.49
N LYS A 54 -9.39 -2.95 10.25
CA LYS A 54 -8.58 -3.44 11.36
C LYS A 54 -7.33 -4.16 10.88
N THR A 55 -7.43 -4.84 9.75
CA THR A 55 -6.30 -5.53 9.13
C THR A 55 -5.98 -4.83 7.82
N LEU A 56 -4.83 -5.17 7.24
CA LEU A 56 -4.47 -4.59 5.95
C LEU A 56 -5.55 -4.93 4.94
N PHE A 57 -5.92 -3.94 4.13
CA PHE A 57 -6.96 -4.12 3.12
C PHE A 57 -6.61 -5.30 2.22
N SER A 58 -7.63 -6.08 1.86
CA SER A 58 -7.42 -7.28 1.04
C SER A 58 -6.67 -6.96 -0.25
N PHE A 59 -6.98 -5.84 -0.88
CA PHE A 59 -6.32 -5.46 -2.10
C PHE A 59 -4.81 -5.33 -1.89
N PHE A 60 -4.41 -4.62 -0.84
CA PHE A 60 -2.99 -4.41 -0.57
C PHE A 60 -2.32 -5.70 -0.12
N ASP A 61 -3.01 -6.48 0.69
CA ASP A 61 -2.45 -7.75 1.14
C ASP A 61 -2.19 -8.66 -0.05
N GLY A 62 -3.04 -8.58 -1.07
CA GLY A 62 -2.86 -9.37 -2.27
C GLY A 62 -1.69 -8.96 -3.14
N LEU A 63 -1.13 -7.78 -2.92
CA LEU A 63 0.07 -7.34 -3.64
C LEU A 63 1.34 -7.96 -3.09
N ILE A 64 1.28 -8.48 -1.86
CA ILE A 64 2.46 -9.05 -1.22
C ILE A 64 2.80 -10.39 -1.86
N PRO A 65 4.07 -10.62 -2.22
CA PRO A 65 4.45 -11.89 -2.85
C PRO A 65 4.13 -13.07 -1.97
N GLU A 66 3.84 -14.20 -2.59
CA GLU A 66 3.52 -15.42 -1.88
C GLU A 66 4.44 -16.55 -2.33
N GLY A 67 4.41 -17.63 -1.58
CA GLY A 67 5.18 -18.80 -1.91
C GLY A 67 6.67 -18.53 -1.84
N TRP A 68 7.38 -18.97 -2.86
CA TRP A 68 8.84 -18.86 -2.84
C TRP A 68 9.30 -17.41 -2.90
N LEU A 69 8.53 -16.52 -3.53
CA LEU A 69 8.90 -15.11 -3.57
C LEU A 69 8.89 -14.51 -2.16
N LEU A 70 7.88 -14.87 -1.38
CA LEU A 70 7.82 -14.39 0.00
C LEU A 70 8.97 -14.94 0.82
N ASN A 71 9.31 -16.21 0.61
CA ASN A 71 10.44 -16.81 1.32
C ASN A 71 11.74 -16.10 1.00
N ILE A 72 11.94 -15.73 -0.25
CA ILE A 72 13.14 -15.02 -0.65
C ILE A 72 13.17 -13.65 0.00
N ALA A 73 12.05 -12.93 0.00
CA ALA A 73 11.98 -11.61 0.61
C ALA A 73 12.27 -11.70 2.11
N GLU A 74 11.69 -12.68 2.77
CA GLU A 74 11.92 -12.89 4.19
C GLU A 74 13.40 -13.13 4.49
N ARG A 75 14.01 -13.98 3.68
CA ARG A 75 15.39 -14.35 3.89
C ARG A 75 16.33 -13.18 3.63
N ASN A 76 16.10 -12.47 2.54
CA ASN A 76 16.99 -11.40 2.12
C ASN A 76 16.87 -10.17 2.99
N TRP A 77 15.66 -9.87 3.45
CA TRP A 77 15.42 -8.63 4.19
C TRP A 77 15.08 -8.87 5.65
N LYS A 78 14.99 -10.14 6.06
CA LYS A 78 14.71 -10.50 7.45
C LYS A 78 13.42 -9.88 7.95
N ILE A 79 12.39 -9.91 7.13
CA ILE A 79 11.11 -9.32 7.46
C ILE A 79 10.19 -10.41 8.00
N ASN A 80 9.50 -10.10 9.10
CA ASN A 80 8.55 -11.03 9.68
C ASN A 80 7.37 -11.22 8.74
N ARG A 81 7.06 -12.49 8.45
CA ARG A 81 5.97 -12.85 7.54
C ARG A 81 4.62 -12.30 8.02
N ARG A 82 4.46 -12.11 9.32
CA ARG A 82 3.21 -11.61 9.88
C ARG A 82 3.12 -10.10 9.83
N ASP A 83 4.21 -9.41 9.57
CA ASP A 83 4.22 -7.95 9.49
C ASP A 83 3.79 -7.56 8.08
N ARG A 84 2.47 -7.55 7.84
CA ARG A 84 1.95 -7.33 6.50
C ARG A 84 2.32 -5.95 5.96
N MET A 85 2.28 -4.93 6.82
CA MET A 85 2.65 -3.58 6.38
C MET A 85 4.13 -3.51 5.99
N GLY A 86 5.00 -4.13 6.78
CA GLY A 86 6.41 -4.17 6.45
C GLY A 86 6.67 -4.87 5.13
N LEU A 87 5.97 -5.97 4.89
CA LEU A 87 6.11 -6.69 3.62
C LEU A 87 5.61 -5.84 2.45
N LEU A 88 4.47 -5.17 2.64
CA LEU A 88 3.93 -4.31 1.60
C LEU A 88 4.92 -3.21 1.23
N LEU A 89 5.46 -2.53 2.23
CA LEU A 89 6.36 -1.40 1.99
C LEU A 89 7.70 -1.84 1.42
N THR A 90 8.11 -3.07 1.68
CA THR A 90 9.40 -3.56 1.22
C THR A 90 9.32 -4.24 -0.14
N CYS A 91 8.26 -5.02 -0.36
CA CYS A 91 8.18 -5.91 -1.51
C CYS A 91 7.40 -5.34 -2.68
N CYS A 92 6.57 -4.32 -2.45
CA CYS A 92 5.64 -3.88 -3.49
C CYS A 92 6.07 -2.58 -4.17
N LYS A 93 7.33 -2.22 -4.03
CA LYS A 93 7.86 -1.04 -4.71
C LYS A 93 7.86 -1.25 -6.22
N ASP A 94 8.19 -2.46 -6.64
CA ASP A 94 8.22 -2.82 -8.06
C ASP A 94 7.31 -4.00 -8.30
N CYS A 95 6.07 -3.90 -7.86
CA CYS A 95 5.13 -5.01 -8.00
C CYS A 95 4.79 -5.26 -9.46
N ILE A 96 4.46 -6.52 -9.74
CA ILE A 96 3.90 -6.87 -11.03
C ILE A 96 2.48 -6.32 -11.07
N GLY A 97 2.15 -5.63 -12.16
CA GLY A 97 0.84 -5.02 -12.29
C GLY A 97 0.97 -3.51 -12.35
N ASN A 98 -0.17 -2.83 -12.25
CA ASN A 98 -0.17 -1.37 -12.43
C ASN A 98 -0.16 -0.60 -11.13
N VAL A 99 -0.18 -1.26 -9.99
CA VAL A 99 -0.18 -0.58 -8.69
C VAL A 99 1.11 -0.90 -7.96
N SER A 100 1.75 0.13 -7.43
CA SER A 100 2.96 -0.04 -6.61
C SER A 100 2.83 0.77 -5.35
N VAL A 101 3.63 0.41 -4.33
CA VAL A 101 3.62 1.08 -3.04
C VAL A 101 5.05 1.36 -2.63
N GLU A 102 5.34 2.62 -2.30
CA GLU A 102 6.66 3.03 -1.84
C GLU A 102 6.57 3.53 -0.42
N PRO A 103 7.52 3.13 0.44
CA PRO A 103 7.48 3.63 1.81
C PRO A 103 7.74 5.12 1.86
N ILE A 104 7.06 5.79 2.78
CA ILE A 104 7.35 7.18 3.07
C ILE A 104 8.36 7.19 4.20
N GLU A 105 9.52 7.79 3.96
CA GLU A 105 10.53 7.90 4.99
C GLU A 105 10.06 8.90 6.03
N GLN A 106 10.17 8.50 7.29
CA GLN A 106 9.83 9.37 8.38
C GLN A 106 11.11 9.81 9.06
N GLU A 107 11.22 11.11 9.26
CA GLU A 107 12.39 11.63 9.92
C GLU A 107 12.37 11.30 11.40
N GLU A 108 13.55 10.95 11.89
CA GLU A 108 13.69 10.68 13.31
C GLU A 108 13.81 11.98 14.09
N ARG A 109 13.33 11.94 15.31
CA ARG A 109 13.40 13.13 16.18
C ARG A 109 14.19 12.82 17.42
#